data_3e92e3fcc624bc6026aec9ab106c503c
#
_entry.id   3e92e3fcc624bc6026aec9ab106c503c
#
_cell.length_a   1.000
_cell.length_b   1.000
_cell.length_c   1.000
_cell.angle_alpha   90.00
_cell.angle_beta   90.00
_cell.angle_gamma   90.00
#
_symmetry.space_group_name_H-M   'P 1'
#
loop_
_entity.id
_entity.type
_entity.pdbx_description
1 polymer ?
#
loop_
_entity_poly.entity_id
_entity_poly.type
_entity_poly.pdbx_seq_one_letter_code
_entity_poly.pdbx_strand_id
1 'polypeptide(L)'
;MKGIILLNGEPYRGEIDARDALVYCADGAYDWAKGKVKIDENLGDFDSAREMPVPPPKEIFPEQKNETDGEIALERMLSVAREKAISEIEIYGGGGGREDHFLGNLHLLYRACMEGMPCSLVTNTSVLSAHRGKFILKGIKGKTVSLLPFGGDAHIINNKGLFYPTDDLTLFYGCCRGISNVGTDENAEINCDRGVLLAAVNKEKDVKNHLFETSEGNPTHSAPL
;
A
#
# COMPACT_ATOMS: atom_id res chain seq x y z
N MET A 1 4.33 15.53 -8.92
CA MET A 1 3.46 15.67 -7.74
C MET A 1 2.94 14.33 -7.26
N LYS A 2 2.38 14.24 -6.05
CA LYS A 2 1.79 13.03 -5.46
C LYS A 2 0.27 13.03 -5.66
N GLY A 3 -0.34 11.86 -5.89
CA GLY A 3 -1.78 11.63 -5.75
C GLY A 3 -2.09 11.10 -4.35
N ILE A 4 -3.14 11.59 -3.71
CA ILE A 4 -3.61 11.10 -2.41
C ILE A 4 -5.09 10.73 -2.55
N ILE A 5 -5.44 9.52 -2.08
CA ILE A 5 -6.81 9.03 -2.02
C ILE A 5 -7.15 8.74 -0.55
N LEU A 6 -8.24 9.31 -0.07
CA LEU A 6 -8.73 9.14 1.30
C LEU A 6 -9.98 8.27 1.25
N LEU A 7 -9.98 7.14 1.98
CA LEU A 7 -11.05 6.15 2.03
C LEU A 7 -11.73 6.11 3.40
N ASN A 8 -12.97 5.63 3.42
CA ASN A 8 -13.83 5.58 4.61
C ASN A 8 -13.68 4.27 5.42
N GLY A 9 -12.44 3.83 5.68
CA GLY A 9 -12.15 2.76 6.62
C GLY A 9 -11.67 3.32 7.98
N GLU A 10 -10.66 2.68 8.60
CA GLU A 10 -10.10 3.19 9.85
C GLU A 10 -9.42 4.56 9.60
N PRO A 11 -9.83 5.62 10.33
CA PRO A 11 -9.20 6.93 10.20
C PRO A 11 -7.69 6.87 10.41
N TYR A 12 -6.94 7.44 9.48
CA TYR A 12 -5.50 7.53 9.64
C TYR A 12 -5.11 8.53 10.73
N ARG A 13 -4.27 8.09 11.68
CA ARG A 13 -3.90 8.86 12.87
C ARG A 13 -2.63 9.68 12.71
N GLY A 14 -1.79 9.32 11.73
CA GLY A 14 -0.55 10.04 11.44
C GLY A 14 -0.78 11.32 10.64
N GLU A 15 0.32 12.01 10.39
CA GLU A 15 0.34 13.17 9.49
C GLU A 15 0.30 12.72 8.04
N ILE A 16 -0.39 13.47 7.19
CA ILE A 16 -0.46 13.27 5.74
C ILE A 16 0.30 14.42 5.09
N ASP A 17 1.41 14.12 4.44
CA ASP A 17 2.16 15.12 3.69
C ASP A 17 1.51 15.34 2.31
N ALA A 18 0.62 16.34 2.26
CA ALA A 18 -0.09 16.74 1.06
C ALA A 18 0.54 17.95 0.35
N ARG A 19 1.79 18.30 0.67
CA ARG A 19 2.51 19.35 -0.06
C ARG A 19 2.72 18.89 -1.51
N ASP A 20 2.32 19.72 -2.46
CA ASP A 20 2.37 19.39 -3.88
C ASP A 20 1.64 18.05 -4.20
N ALA A 21 0.43 17.88 -3.68
CA ALA A 21 -0.40 16.71 -3.91
C ALA A 21 -1.76 17.10 -4.49
N LEU A 22 -2.34 16.17 -5.28
CA LEU A 22 -3.75 16.18 -5.65
C LEU A 22 -4.49 15.22 -4.71
N VAL A 23 -5.49 15.72 -3.99
CA VAL A 23 -6.17 14.98 -2.92
C VAL A 23 -7.62 14.70 -3.30
N TYR A 24 -7.96 13.42 -3.45
CA TYR A 24 -9.32 12.94 -3.63
C TYR A 24 -9.82 12.28 -2.34
N CYS A 25 -11.04 12.60 -1.95
CA CYS A 25 -11.68 12.11 -0.75
C CYS A 25 -12.95 11.34 -1.13
N ALA A 26 -13.01 10.07 -0.78
CA ALA A 26 -14.10 9.17 -1.11
C ALA A 26 -15.13 9.12 0.03
N ASP A 27 -16.38 9.47 -0.29
CA ASP A 27 -17.56 9.40 0.57
C ASP A 27 -17.32 9.88 2.02
N GLY A 28 -17.69 9.07 3.02
CA GLY A 28 -17.56 9.37 4.45
C GLY A 28 -16.12 9.57 4.96
N ALA A 29 -15.10 9.41 4.13
CA ALA A 29 -13.72 9.76 4.50
C ALA A 29 -13.57 11.24 4.85
N TYR A 30 -14.45 12.08 4.33
CA TYR A 30 -14.48 13.50 4.65
C TYR A 30 -14.58 13.78 6.15
N ASP A 31 -15.35 12.97 6.88
CA ASP A 31 -15.58 13.16 8.32
C ASP A 31 -14.29 13.10 9.14
N TRP A 32 -13.36 12.24 8.78
CA TRP A 32 -12.08 12.12 9.50
C TRP A 32 -10.95 12.94 8.87
N ALA A 33 -11.06 13.29 7.60
CA ALA A 33 -10.01 13.95 6.84
C ALA A 33 -10.06 15.48 6.92
N LYS A 34 -11.27 16.04 7.11
CA LYS A 34 -11.45 17.48 7.21
C LYS A 34 -10.58 18.11 8.30
N GLY A 35 -9.90 19.20 7.97
CA GLY A 35 -8.97 19.88 8.86
C GLY A 35 -7.60 19.24 9.00
N LYS A 36 -7.38 18.02 8.46
CA LYS A 36 -6.05 17.38 8.41
C LYS A 36 -5.31 17.68 7.12
N VAL A 37 -6.05 17.71 6.01
CA VAL A 37 -5.48 17.92 4.67
C VAL A 37 -6.45 18.72 3.82
N LYS A 38 -5.91 19.53 2.90
CA LYS A 38 -6.74 20.22 1.92
C LYS A 38 -7.23 19.21 0.89
N ILE A 39 -8.54 19.08 0.75
CA ILE A 39 -9.19 18.21 -0.22
C ILE A 39 -9.44 19.01 -1.51
N ASP A 40 -9.06 18.45 -2.66
CA ASP A 40 -9.26 19.09 -3.96
C ASP A 40 -10.55 18.62 -4.64
N GLU A 41 -10.98 17.37 -4.37
CA GLU A 41 -12.21 16.80 -4.90
C GLU A 41 -12.80 15.75 -3.96
N ASN A 42 -14.11 15.80 -3.75
CA ASN A 42 -14.87 14.78 -3.04
C ASN A 42 -15.63 13.92 -4.05
N LEU A 43 -15.62 12.60 -3.84
CA LEU A 43 -16.17 11.57 -4.73
C LEU A 43 -17.06 10.62 -3.92
N GLY A 44 -18.22 10.25 -4.41
CA GLY A 44 -19.13 9.31 -3.76
C GLY A 44 -20.59 9.67 -3.95
N ASP A 45 -21.48 8.93 -3.27
CA ASP A 45 -22.92 9.21 -3.21
C ASP A 45 -23.30 10.07 -1.98
N PHE A 46 -22.40 10.14 -1.00
CA PHE A 46 -22.53 10.93 0.25
C PHE A 46 -23.75 10.56 1.11
N ASP A 47 -24.26 9.33 0.95
CA ASP A 47 -25.40 8.83 1.75
C ASP A 47 -25.04 8.68 3.23
N SER A 48 -23.75 8.40 3.51
CA SER A 48 -23.20 8.24 4.86
C SER A 48 -22.55 9.51 5.42
N ALA A 49 -22.47 10.60 4.64
CA ALA A 49 -21.84 11.85 5.06
C ALA A 49 -22.73 12.63 6.07
N ARG A 50 -22.14 13.05 7.18
CA ARG A 50 -22.87 13.83 8.22
C ARG A 50 -23.18 15.26 7.77
N GLU A 51 -22.37 15.81 6.88
CA GLU A 51 -22.52 17.14 6.30
C GLU A 51 -22.00 17.15 4.86
N MET A 52 -22.48 18.09 4.05
CA MET A 52 -21.97 18.24 2.70
C MET A 52 -20.48 18.59 2.71
N PRO A 53 -19.64 17.84 1.97
CA PRO A 53 -18.20 18.06 1.96
C PRO A 53 -17.81 19.39 1.29
N VAL A 54 -16.64 19.89 1.66
CA VAL A 54 -16.04 21.09 1.07
C VAL A 54 -14.65 20.71 0.51
N PRO A 55 -14.41 20.95 -0.81
CA PRO A 55 -15.32 21.50 -1.81
C PRO A 55 -16.52 20.58 -2.08
N PRO A 56 -17.65 21.11 -2.57
CA PRO A 56 -18.77 20.25 -2.92
C PRO A 56 -18.36 19.32 -4.06
N PRO A 57 -18.92 18.09 -4.12
CA PRO A 57 -18.60 17.13 -5.18
C PRO A 57 -19.01 17.71 -6.53
N LYS A 58 -18.17 17.48 -7.55
CA LYS A 58 -18.49 17.89 -8.93
C LYS A 58 -19.56 17.00 -9.54
N GLU A 59 -19.61 15.75 -9.08
CA GLU A 59 -20.54 14.73 -9.53
C GLU A 59 -20.92 13.85 -8.34
N ILE A 60 -22.20 13.57 -8.19
CA ILE A 60 -22.71 12.62 -7.20
C ILE A 60 -22.99 11.32 -7.94
N PHE A 61 -22.35 10.24 -7.51
CA PHE A 61 -22.51 8.93 -8.11
C PHE A 61 -23.80 8.27 -7.59
N PRO A 62 -24.47 7.43 -8.40
CA PRO A 62 -25.60 6.65 -7.92
C PRO A 62 -25.17 5.70 -6.78
N GLU A 63 -26.04 5.49 -5.78
CA GLU A 63 -25.85 4.49 -4.73
C GLU A 63 -25.68 3.07 -5.34
N GLN A 64 -26.52 2.74 -6.34
CA GLN A 64 -26.44 1.50 -7.10
C GLN A 64 -25.47 1.64 -8.28
N LYS A 65 -24.20 1.36 -8.01
CA LYS A 65 -23.10 1.31 -8.99
C LYS A 65 -22.32 0.00 -8.81
N ASN A 66 -21.59 -0.41 -9.83
CA ASN A 66 -20.79 -1.64 -9.79
C ASN A 66 -19.44 -1.41 -9.09
N GLU A 67 -18.93 -0.18 -9.13
CA GLU A 67 -17.63 0.20 -8.63
C GLU A 67 -17.74 0.73 -7.19
N THR A 68 -16.73 0.44 -6.38
CA THR A 68 -16.55 1.07 -5.07
C THR A 68 -16.05 2.51 -5.23
N ASP A 69 -16.26 3.36 -4.23
CA ASP A 69 -15.74 4.74 -4.25
C ASP A 69 -14.21 4.78 -4.35
N GLY A 70 -13.54 3.76 -3.78
CA GLY A 70 -12.09 3.58 -3.91
C GLY A 70 -11.65 3.30 -5.35
N GLU A 71 -12.40 2.47 -6.08
CA GLU A 71 -12.14 2.20 -7.51
C GLU A 71 -12.33 3.45 -8.35
N ILE A 72 -13.43 4.18 -8.14
CA ILE A 72 -13.71 5.43 -8.84
C ILE A 72 -12.61 6.45 -8.58
N ALA A 73 -12.19 6.60 -7.32
CA ALA A 73 -11.14 7.54 -6.95
C ALA A 73 -9.79 7.17 -7.60
N LEU A 74 -9.43 5.88 -7.63
CA LEU A 74 -8.20 5.42 -8.29
C LEU A 74 -8.27 5.64 -9.80
N GLU A 75 -9.37 5.27 -10.46
CA GLU A 75 -9.57 5.47 -11.90
C GLU A 75 -9.42 6.93 -12.29
N ARG A 76 -10.08 7.81 -11.53
CA ARG A 76 -10.02 9.24 -11.77
C ARG A 76 -8.61 9.80 -11.55
N MET A 77 -7.91 9.33 -10.52
CA MET A 77 -6.52 9.71 -10.27
C MET A 77 -5.60 9.26 -11.41
N LEU A 78 -5.74 8.02 -11.89
CA LEU A 78 -4.97 7.47 -13.00
C LEU A 78 -5.25 8.23 -14.31
N SER A 79 -6.50 8.60 -14.57
CA SER A 79 -6.88 9.32 -15.81
C SER A 79 -6.23 10.70 -15.93
N VAL A 80 -5.99 11.37 -14.81
CA VAL A 80 -5.34 12.69 -14.80
C VAL A 80 -3.84 12.64 -14.49
N ALA A 81 -3.31 11.45 -14.17
CA ALA A 81 -1.93 11.31 -13.68
C ALA A 81 -0.89 11.89 -14.62
N ARG A 82 -1.04 11.65 -15.93
CA ARG A 82 -0.08 12.18 -16.93
C ARG A 82 -0.15 13.69 -17.04
N GLU A 83 -1.36 14.26 -17.09
CA GLU A 83 -1.57 15.71 -17.20
C GLU A 83 -1.05 16.44 -15.98
N LYS A 84 -1.32 15.89 -14.80
CA LYS A 84 -0.93 16.46 -13.50
C LYS A 84 0.48 16.07 -13.06
N ALA A 85 1.22 15.28 -13.86
CA ALA A 85 2.56 14.78 -13.54
C ALA A 85 2.58 14.05 -12.18
N ILE A 86 1.55 13.21 -11.90
CA ILE A 86 1.50 12.37 -10.72
C ILE A 86 2.46 11.21 -10.92
N SER A 87 3.40 11.04 -9.99
CA SER A 87 4.46 10.02 -10.05
C SER A 87 4.22 8.86 -9.09
N GLU A 88 3.34 9.05 -8.10
CA GLU A 88 2.98 8.03 -7.10
C GLU A 88 1.62 8.34 -6.49
N ILE A 89 0.95 7.32 -5.97
CA ILE A 89 -0.34 7.44 -5.28
C ILE A 89 -0.21 6.88 -3.87
N GLU A 90 -0.71 7.61 -2.88
CA GLU A 90 -0.88 7.13 -1.51
C GLU A 90 -2.36 7.05 -1.16
N ILE A 91 -2.78 5.90 -0.63
CA ILE A 91 -4.14 5.65 -0.18
C ILE A 91 -4.14 5.62 1.35
N TYR A 92 -4.98 6.41 1.99
CA TYR A 92 -5.15 6.47 3.44
C TYR A 92 -6.58 6.12 3.83
N GLY A 93 -6.76 5.60 5.06
CA GLY A 93 -8.09 5.22 5.55
C GLY A 93 -8.64 3.96 4.89
N GLY A 94 -7.82 3.20 4.18
CA GLY A 94 -8.25 1.96 3.51
C GLY A 94 -8.02 0.69 4.33
N GLY A 95 -7.49 0.80 5.55
CA GLY A 95 -7.29 -0.32 6.48
C GLY A 95 -8.31 -0.34 7.60
N GLY A 96 -8.40 -1.46 8.32
CA GLY A 96 -9.28 -1.62 9.48
C GLY A 96 -10.78 -1.60 9.14
N GLY A 97 -11.63 -1.75 10.17
CA GLY A 97 -13.07 -1.74 10.01
C GLY A 97 -13.59 -3.01 9.33
N ARG A 98 -14.11 -2.90 8.13
CA ARG A 98 -14.64 -4.00 7.33
C ARG A 98 -13.52 -4.72 6.58
N GLU A 99 -13.32 -6.01 6.85
CA GLU A 99 -12.27 -6.84 6.24
C GLU A 99 -12.48 -7.00 4.73
N ASP A 100 -13.72 -7.07 4.26
CA ASP A 100 -14.05 -7.17 2.84
C ASP A 100 -13.61 -5.91 2.07
N HIS A 101 -13.81 -4.72 2.64
CA HIS A 101 -13.30 -3.47 2.07
C HIS A 101 -11.78 -3.41 2.08
N PHE A 102 -11.14 -3.87 3.17
CA PHE A 102 -9.68 -3.95 3.21
C PHE A 102 -9.13 -4.84 2.10
N LEU A 103 -9.71 -6.05 1.90
CA LEU A 103 -9.32 -6.95 0.82
C LEU A 103 -9.54 -6.30 -0.55
N GLY A 104 -10.67 -5.63 -0.76
CA GLY A 104 -10.93 -4.86 -1.98
C GLY A 104 -9.89 -3.75 -2.21
N ASN A 105 -9.51 -3.02 -1.16
CA ASN A 105 -8.52 -1.97 -1.26
C ASN A 105 -7.11 -2.49 -1.62
N LEU A 106 -6.77 -3.74 -1.28
CA LEU A 106 -5.55 -4.37 -1.78
C LEU A 106 -5.57 -4.55 -3.30
N HIS A 107 -6.75 -4.85 -3.89
CA HIS A 107 -6.88 -4.96 -5.35
C HIS A 107 -6.62 -3.62 -6.05
N LEU A 108 -6.86 -2.48 -5.40
CA LEU A 108 -6.48 -1.16 -5.94
C LEU A 108 -4.96 -1.06 -6.15
N LEU A 109 -4.16 -1.61 -5.22
CA LEU A 109 -2.71 -1.67 -5.36
C LEU A 109 -2.29 -2.53 -6.55
N TYR A 110 -2.94 -3.68 -6.73
CA TYR A 110 -2.70 -4.56 -7.88
C TYR A 110 -3.00 -3.84 -9.20
N ARG A 111 -4.16 -3.19 -9.29
CA ARG A 111 -4.58 -2.44 -10.48
C ARG A 111 -3.57 -1.32 -10.81
N ALA A 112 -3.20 -0.50 -9.83
CA ALA A 112 -2.22 0.56 -10.03
C ALA A 112 -0.85 0.00 -10.48
N CYS A 113 -0.40 -1.11 -9.90
CA CYS A 113 0.83 -1.81 -10.29
C CYS A 113 0.78 -2.28 -11.75
N MET A 114 -0.35 -2.83 -12.20
CA MET A 114 -0.54 -3.27 -13.59
C MET A 114 -0.52 -2.10 -14.59
N GLU A 115 -1.01 -0.92 -14.18
CA GLU A 115 -0.93 0.34 -14.94
C GLU A 115 0.45 1.02 -14.86
N GLY A 116 1.40 0.42 -14.10
CA GLY A 116 2.73 0.98 -13.91
C GLY A 116 2.80 2.19 -12.99
N MET A 117 1.73 2.45 -12.21
CA MET A 117 1.66 3.53 -11.25
C MET A 117 2.09 3.04 -9.85
N PRO A 118 3.18 3.58 -9.26
CA PRO A 118 3.51 3.31 -7.87
C PRO A 118 2.35 3.71 -6.96
N CYS A 119 1.88 2.75 -6.16
CA CYS A 119 0.76 2.97 -5.25
C CYS A 119 1.00 2.28 -3.92
N SER A 120 0.71 2.99 -2.83
CA SER A 120 0.83 2.48 -1.46
C SER A 120 -0.45 2.68 -0.68
N LEU A 121 -0.87 1.67 0.06
CA LEU A 121 -1.91 1.76 1.09
C LEU A 121 -1.25 1.97 2.44
N VAL A 122 -1.42 3.17 2.99
CA VAL A 122 -0.81 3.60 4.25
C VAL A 122 -1.82 3.43 5.38
N THR A 123 -1.66 2.39 6.18
CA THR A 123 -2.48 2.13 7.37
C THR A 123 -1.84 2.71 8.63
N ASN A 124 -2.49 2.60 9.78
CA ASN A 124 -1.91 3.03 11.05
C ASN A 124 -0.69 2.19 11.47
N THR A 125 -0.59 0.94 11.03
CA THR A 125 0.45 -0.01 11.45
C THR A 125 1.45 -0.38 10.37
N SER A 126 1.07 -0.26 9.10
CA SER A 126 1.87 -0.76 7.97
C SER A 126 1.74 0.12 6.73
N VAL A 127 2.68 -0.04 5.82
CA VAL A 127 2.59 0.43 4.44
C VAL A 127 2.57 -0.80 3.54
N LEU A 128 1.53 -0.92 2.72
CA LEU A 128 1.37 -2.01 1.76
C LEU A 128 1.51 -1.47 0.34
N SER A 129 2.18 -2.21 -0.54
CA SER A 129 2.36 -1.81 -1.95
C SER A 129 2.52 -3.03 -2.85
N ALA A 130 2.05 -2.95 -4.08
CA ALA A 130 2.20 -4.01 -5.07
C ALA A 130 3.31 -3.68 -6.05
N HIS A 131 4.13 -4.67 -6.39
CA HIS A 131 5.33 -4.48 -7.21
C HIS A 131 5.53 -5.62 -8.22
N ARG A 132 6.12 -5.28 -9.36
CA ARG A 132 6.67 -6.22 -10.35
C ARG A 132 8.01 -5.70 -10.87
N GLY A 133 8.84 -6.58 -11.37
CA GLY A 133 10.17 -6.21 -11.83
C GLY A 133 11.11 -5.82 -10.69
N LYS A 134 12.00 -4.89 -10.93
CA LYS A 134 12.94 -4.37 -9.93
C LYS A 134 12.32 -3.23 -9.15
N PHE A 135 12.39 -3.30 -7.83
CA PHE A 135 11.90 -2.25 -6.94
C PHE A 135 12.74 -2.13 -5.66
N ILE A 136 12.56 -1.04 -4.96
CA ILE A 136 13.27 -0.73 -3.71
C ILE A 136 12.25 -0.40 -2.63
N LEU A 137 12.33 -1.12 -1.50
CA LEU A 137 11.64 -0.76 -0.26
C LEU A 137 12.59 0.09 0.58
N LYS A 138 12.14 1.28 0.99
CA LYS A 138 12.95 2.26 1.71
C LYS A 138 12.58 2.37 3.18
N GLY A 139 13.54 2.73 4.03
CA GLY A 139 13.33 2.98 5.45
C GLY A 139 12.91 1.72 6.21
N ILE A 140 13.44 0.56 5.84
CA ILE A 140 13.01 -0.74 6.37
C ILE A 140 13.90 -1.32 7.45
N LYS A 141 15.03 -0.69 7.76
CA LYS A 141 16.01 -1.24 8.73
C LYS A 141 15.37 -1.53 10.09
N GLY A 142 15.44 -2.80 10.51
CA GLY A 142 14.87 -3.29 11.77
C GLY A 142 13.34 -3.44 11.74
N LYS A 143 12.69 -3.29 10.58
CA LYS A 143 11.24 -3.47 10.43
C LYS A 143 10.91 -4.84 9.88
N THR A 144 9.75 -5.35 10.27
CA THR A 144 9.19 -6.53 9.64
C THR A 144 8.75 -6.21 8.21
N VAL A 145 9.19 -7.02 7.27
CA VAL A 145 8.88 -6.94 5.84
C VAL A 145 8.29 -8.27 5.40
N SER A 146 7.08 -8.24 4.87
CA SER A 146 6.45 -9.43 4.27
C SER A 146 6.34 -9.25 2.77
N LEU A 147 6.68 -10.31 2.03
CA LEU A 147 6.51 -10.40 0.58
C LEU A 147 5.57 -11.54 0.28
N LEU A 148 4.43 -11.25 -0.30
CA LEU A 148 3.41 -12.24 -0.65
C LEU A 148 3.18 -12.25 -2.17
N PRO A 149 3.01 -13.42 -2.79
CA PRO A 149 2.58 -13.47 -4.18
C PRO A 149 1.15 -12.94 -4.29
N PHE A 150 0.87 -12.13 -5.30
CA PHE A 150 -0.40 -11.42 -5.42
C PHE A 150 -1.00 -11.59 -6.82
N GLY A 151 -2.21 -12.19 -6.86
CA GLY A 151 -2.89 -12.51 -8.11
C GLY A 151 -2.33 -13.71 -8.88
N GLY A 152 -1.41 -14.47 -8.29
CA GLY A 152 -0.76 -15.65 -8.85
C GLY A 152 0.61 -15.87 -8.23
N ASP A 153 1.34 -16.89 -8.70
CA ASP A 153 2.71 -17.15 -8.26
C ASP A 153 3.65 -15.99 -8.62
N ALA A 154 4.63 -15.75 -7.77
CA ALA A 154 5.67 -14.76 -8.01
C ALA A 154 7.06 -15.37 -7.83
N HIS A 155 8.03 -14.95 -8.66
CA HIS A 155 9.39 -15.42 -8.58
C HIS A 155 10.35 -14.25 -8.33
N ILE A 156 11.25 -14.44 -7.36
CA ILE A 156 12.28 -13.48 -6.98
C ILE A 156 13.62 -14.04 -7.43
N ILE A 157 14.30 -13.35 -8.36
CA ILE A 157 15.65 -13.75 -8.82
C ILE A 157 16.66 -13.53 -7.69
N ASN A 158 16.62 -12.32 -7.09
CA ASN A 158 17.53 -11.96 -6.01
C ASN A 158 16.93 -10.82 -5.17
N ASN A 159 17.46 -10.70 -3.96
CA ASN A 159 17.20 -9.56 -3.10
C ASN A 159 18.49 -9.13 -2.37
N LYS A 160 18.44 -7.93 -1.79
CA LYS A 160 19.46 -7.36 -0.94
C LYS A 160 18.80 -6.57 0.19
N GLY A 161 19.35 -6.61 1.38
CA GLY A 161 18.81 -5.83 2.51
C GLY A 161 17.68 -6.52 3.28
N LEU A 162 17.47 -7.82 3.08
CA LEU A 162 16.57 -8.66 3.88
C LEU A 162 17.33 -9.76 4.61
N PHE A 163 16.91 -10.10 5.84
CA PHE A 163 17.56 -11.07 6.70
C PHE A 163 17.46 -12.51 6.15
N TYR A 164 16.23 -12.93 5.79
CA TYR A 164 16.03 -14.22 5.15
C TYR A 164 16.23 -14.05 3.64
N PRO A 165 17.20 -14.82 3.05
CA PRO A 165 17.43 -14.73 1.61
C PRO A 165 16.21 -15.22 0.83
N THR A 166 15.91 -14.52 -0.25
CA THR A 166 14.84 -14.90 -1.18
C THR A 166 15.36 -15.05 -2.62
N ASP A 167 16.66 -15.37 -2.75
CA ASP A 167 17.28 -15.54 -4.05
C ASP A 167 16.80 -16.83 -4.70
N ASP A 168 16.45 -16.74 -5.99
CA ASP A 168 15.88 -17.83 -6.80
C ASP A 168 14.67 -18.51 -6.12
N LEU A 169 13.79 -17.68 -5.56
CA LEU A 169 12.65 -18.13 -4.76
C LEU A 169 11.33 -17.94 -5.50
N THR A 170 10.61 -19.03 -5.74
CA THR A 170 9.20 -18.97 -6.13
C THR A 170 8.32 -18.96 -4.88
N LEU A 171 7.51 -17.92 -4.78
CA LEU A 171 6.42 -17.82 -3.83
C LEU A 171 5.14 -18.29 -4.52
N PHE A 172 4.63 -19.44 -4.10
CA PHE A 172 3.40 -20.01 -4.65
C PHE A 172 2.17 -19.32 -4.05
N TYR A 173 1.20 -18.99 -4.91
CA TYR A 173 -0.06 -18.41 -4.46
C TYR A 173 -0.82 -19.40 -3.55
N GLY A 174 -1.31 -18.92 -2.41
CA GLY A 174 -1.91 -19.78 -1.39
C GLY A 174 -0.92 -20.26 -0.32
N CYS A 175 0.39 -20.00 -0.47
CA CYS A 175 1.38 -20.27 0.56
C CYS A 175 1.77 -18.97 1.31
N CYS A 176 2.02 -19.09 2.61
CA CYS A 176 2.40 -17.96 3.47
C CYS A 176 3.93 -17.80 3.63
N ARG A 177 4.73 -18.46 2.79
CA ARG A 177 6.18 -18.26 2.75
C ARG A 177 6.48 -16.82 2.32
N GLY A 178 7.37 -16.14 3.00
CA GLY A 178 7.71 -14.73 2.75
C GLY A 178 7.11 -13.76 3.74
N ILE A 179 6.29 -14.23 4.70
CA ILE A 179 5.82 -13.42 5.82
C ILE A 179 6.92 -13.29 6.87
N SER A 180 6.99 -12.11 7.52
CA SER A 180 7.87 -11.82 8.66
C SER A 180 9.37 -11.94 8.35
N ASN A 181 9.80 -11.49 7.18
CA ASN A 181 11.20 -11.17 6.95
C ASN A 181 11.55 -9.85 7.67
N VAL A 182 12.83 -9.50 7.71
CA VAL A 182 13.34 -8.34 8.43
C VAL A 182 14.28 -7.54 7.54
N GLY A 183 14.11 -6.22 7.54
CA GLY A 183 15.05 -5.33 6.88
C GLY A 183 16.37 -5.23 7.64
N THR A 184 17.48 -5.57 6.99
CA THR A 184 18.85 -5.43 7.56
C THR A 184 19.46 -4.09 7.25
N ASP A 185 19.07 -3.48 6.15
CA ASP A 185 19.58 -2.21 5.65
C ASP A 185 18.46 -1.17 5.55
N GLU A 186 18.82 0.11 5.33
CA GLU A 186 17.84 1.18 5.12
C GLU A 186 16.94 0.91 3.90
N ASN A 187 17.47 0.20 2.90
CA ASN A 187 16.75 -0.14 1.70
C ASN A 187 16.87 -1.64 1.42
N ALA A 188 15.80 -2.26 0.93
CA ALA A 188 15.87 -3.56 0.27
C ALA A 188 15.66 -3.40 -1.23
N GLU A 189 16.58 -3.97 -2.01
CA GLU A 189 16.48 -4.10 -3.45
C GLU A 189 15.94 -5.50 -3.78
N ILE A 190 14.84 -5.57 -4.51
CA ILE A 190 14.17 -6.83 -4.86
C ILE A 190 13.97 -6.88 -6.37
N ASN A 191 14.26 -8.02 -6.97
CA ASN A 191 14.06 -8.27 -8.39
C ASN A 191 13.06 -9.43 -8.58
N CYS A 192 11.81 -9.07 -8.87
CA CYS A 192 10.71 -10.00 -9.16
C CYS A 192 10.52 -10.07 -10.68
N ASP A 193 11.01 -11.13 -11.32
CA ASP A 193 10.96 -11.28 -12.78
C ASP A 193 9.64 -11.87 -13.28
N ARG A 194 8.89 -12.52 -12.40
CA ARG A 194 7.59 -13.12 -12.73
C ARG A 194 6.57 -12.88 -11.62
N GLY A 195 5.36 -12.51 -12.02
CA GLY A 195 4.25 -12.26 -11.10
C GLY A 195 4.27 -10.86 -10.48
N VAL A 196 3.43 -10.70 -9.48
CA VAL A 196 3.32 -9.49 -8.67
C VAL A 196 3.55 -9.85 -7.21
N LEU A 197 4.31 -9.04 -6.49
CA LEU A 197 4.52 -9.15 -5.05
C LEU A 197 3.71 -8.07 -4.33
N LEU A 198 2.93 -8.46 -3.33
CA LEU A 198 2.41 -7.56 -2.31
C LEU A 198 3.46 -7.48 -1.20
N ALA A 199 4.06 -6.30 -1.05
CA ALA A 199 4.95 -6.00 0.06
C ALA A 199 4.15 -5.35 1.20
N ALA A 200 4.38 -5.79 2.44
CA ALA A 200 3.86 -5.16 3.63
C ALA A 200 5.03 -4.84 4.58
N VAL A 201 5.22 -3.57 4.88
CA VAL A 201 6.27 -3.07 5.77
C VAL A 201 5.63 -2.52 7.04
N ASN A 202 5.93 -3.09 8.20
CA ASN A 202 5.46 -2.56 9.47
C ASN A 202 6.12 -1.21 9.76
N LYS A 203 5.34 -0.27 10.32
CA LYS A 203 5.85 1.08 10.65
C LYS A 203 6.77 1.06 11.86
N GLU A 204 6.47 0.20 12.83
CA GLU A 204 7.29 0.04 14.03
C GLU A 204 8.42 -0.96 13.78
N LYS A 205 9.55 -0.76 14.43
CA LYS A 205 10.63 -1.74 14.48
C LYS A 205 10.18 -2.93 15.30
N ASP A 206 10.51 -4.13 14.84
CA ASP A 206 10.26 -5.34 15.61
C ASP A 206 11.30 -5.43 16.75
N VAL A 207 10.83 -5.26 17.99
CA VAL A 207 11.70 -5.28 19.19
C VAL A 207 12.39 -6.65 19.37
N LYS A 208 11.85 -7.73 18.83
CA LYS A 208 12.47 -9.06 18.87
C LYS A 208 13.72 -9.17 18.01
N ASN A 209 13.91 -8.29 17.05
CA ASN A 209 15.03 -8.32 16.12
C ASN A 209 16.35 -7.78 16.72
N HIS A 210 16.33 -7.11 17.88
CA HIS A 210 17.56 -6.77 18.59
C HIS A 210 18.39 -7.98 19.03
N LEU A 211 17.80 -9.18 19.08
CA LEU A 211 18.53 -10.41 19.40
C LEU A 211 19.43 -10.90 18.23
N PHE A 212 19.23 -10.41 17.03
CA PHE A 212 20.01 -10.80 15.85
C PHE A 212 21.21 -9.85 15.59
N GLU A 213 21.22 -8.66 16.19
CA GLU A 213 22.36 -7.73 16.05
C GLU A 213 23.60 -8.15 16.88
N THR A 214 23.47 -9.12 17.80
CA THR A 214 24.55 -9.53 18.72
C THR A 214 25.20 -10.89 18.44
N SER A 215 24.76 -11.63 17.43
CA SER A 215 25.41 -12.88 17.04
C SER A 215 26.19 -12.72 15.73
N GLU A 216 27.49 -12.46 15.84
CA GLU A 216 28.44 -12.80 14.80
C GLU A 216 28.40 -14.34 14.62
N GLY A 217 27.58 -14.81 13.70
CA GLY A 217 27.44 -16.21 13.42
C GLY A 217 26.47 -16.44 12.27
N ASN A 218 27.00 -16.72 11.11
CA ASN A 218 26.28 -17.10 9.92
C ASN A 218 25.38 -18.35 10.22
N PRO A 219 24.04 -18.24 10.24
CA PRO A 219 23.21 -19.41 10.45
C PRO A 219 23.16 -20.24 9.17
N THR A 220 23.95 -21.33 9.13
CA THR A 220 23.68 -22.43 8.23
C THR A 220 22.40 -23.12 8.69
N HIS A 221 21.25 -22.69 8.22
CA HIS A 221 20.00 -23.42 8.38
C HIS A 221 19.49 -23.85 7.02
N SER A 222 19.80 -25.10 6.67
CA SER A 222 18.99 -25.91 5.80
C SER A 222 17.64 -26.14 6.48
N ALA A 223 16.60 -25.42 6.08
CA ALA A 223 15.23 -25.72 6.46
C ALA A 223 14.77 -26.97 5.67
N PRO A 224 14.17 -27.98 6.32
CA PRO A 224 13.54 -29.06 5.59
C PRO A 224 12.31 -28.56 4.83
N LEU A 225 12.04 -29.23 3.73
CA LEU A 225 10.95 -29.06 2.76
C LEU A 225 9.55 -28.99 3.38
#